data_36f2575849c178e5163ab3ab8c790b7b
#
_entry.id   36f2575849c178e5163ab3ab8c790b7b
#
_cell.length_a   1.000
_cell.length_b   1.000
_cell.length_c   1.000
_cell.angle_alpha   90.00
_cell.angle_beta   90.00
_cell.angle_gamma   90.00
#
_symmetry.space_group_name_H-M   'P 1'
#
loop_
_entity.id
_entity.type
_entity.pdbx_description
1 polymer ?
#
loop_
_entity_poly.entity_id
_entity_poly.type
_entity_poly.pdbx_seq_one_letter_code
_entity_poly.pdbx_strand_id
1 'polypeptide(L)'
;MEQRKILILTGNFGMGHRCVAEAIRQQLAAMHTHAQIQVLDLMDALFPNSSALLYRGFAQMVHYCPSLYNQLNKITGRCSTLPMQAWIADKMKELLKDAEIVVSTFPLCAQFAAMYKRKYHASTALYTYITDIGAQDEWIVPDTDLYFVGAQETKLDLLYKGVAPHSIHVCGIPVRQDFLHPVRQEHSGKTEILLMGGGLGLLPSAEDCLSVLSRCDSMHVTVITGKNQALYDTLRVKYPEITVIGYTEQVAQYMQRAD
;
A
#
# COMPACT_ATOMS: atom_id res chain seq x y z
N MET A 1 -14.04 28.46 -12.90
CA MET A 1 -14.24 26.99 -12.89
C MET A 1 -13.80 26.51 -11.52
N GLU A 2 -14.69 25.92 -10.74
CA GLU A 2 -14.32 25.32 -9.45
C GLU A 2 -13.27 24.24 -9.68
N GLN A 3 -12.21 24.27 -8.88
CA GLN A 3 -11.11 23.32 -8.99
C GLN A 3 -11.57 22.01 -8.37
N ARG A 4 -11.64 20.94 -9.18
CA ARG A 4 -12.01 19.60 -8.70
C ARG A 4 -11.07 19.13 -7.59
N LYS A 5 -11.63 18.59 -6.50
CA LYS A 5 -10.83 18.05 -5.39
C LYS A 5 -10.86 16.53 -5.42
N ILE A 6 -9.68 15.93 -5.56
CA ILE A 6 -9.45 14.49 -5.50
C ILE A 6 -8.73 14.17 -4.20
N LEU A 7 -9.31 13.33 -3.38
CA LEU A 7 -8.73 12.90 -2.12
C LEU A 7 -8.34 11.43 -2.18
N ILE A 8 -7.06 11.14 -1.97
CA ILE A 8 -6.53 9.78 -1.94
C ILE A 8 -6.34 9.38 -0.47
N LEU A 9 -7.14 8.42 -0.02
CA LEU A 9 -7.09 7.90 1.34
C LEU A 9 -6.22 6.65 1.38
N THR A 10 -5.30 6.60 2.32
CA THR A 10 -4.40 5.47 2.53
C THR A 10 -4.26 5.14 4.02
N GLY A 11 -3.54 4.07 4.34
CA GLY A 11 -3.18 3.70 5.70
C GLY A 11 -1.74 3.22 5.78
N ASN A 12 -1.07 3.52 6.88
CA ASN A 12 0.33 3.17 7.09
C ASN A 12 0.48 1.76 7.73
N PHE A 13 -0.37 0.80 7.29
CA PHE A 13 -0.32 -0.62 7.68
C PHE A 13 0.70 -1.42 6.85
N GLY A 14 1.75 -0.78 6.39
CA GLY A 14 2.79 -1.25 5.50
C GLY A 14 3.11 -0.19 4.45
N MET A 15 4.21 -0.37 3.74
CA MET A 15 4.63 0.63 2.73
C MET A 15 3.84 0.55 1.43
N GLY A 16 3.22 -0.60 1.11
CA GLY A 16 2.57 -0.85 -0.18
C GLY A 16 1.44 0.12 -0.49
N HIS A 17 0.45 0.23 0.40
CA HIS A 17 -0.72 1.09 0.22
C HIS A 17 -0.33 2.57 0.04
N ARG A 18 0.64 3.04 0.84
CA ARG A 18 1.15 4.40 0.75
C ARG A 18 1.92 4.65 -0.55
N CYS A 19 2.74 3.69 -0.99
CA CYS A 19 3.45 3.78 -2.27
C CYS A 19 2.47 3.87 -3.45
N VAL A 20 1.40 3.09 -3.44
CA VAL A 20 0.34 3.16 -4.46
C VAL A 20 -0.39 4.50 -4.42
N ALA A 21 -0.75 4.99 -3.24
CA ALA A 21 -1.40 6.29 -3.10
C ALA A 21 -0.53 7.43 -3.67
N GLU A 22 0.75 7.43 -3.37
CA GLU A 22 1.71 8.41 -3.88
C GLU A 22 1.93 8.25 -5.39
N ALA A 23 1.99 7.03 -5.91
CA ALA A 23 2.09 6.76 -7.34
C ALA A 23 0.87 7.31 -8.11
N ILE A 24 -0.34 7.09 -7.59
CA ILE A 24 -1.58 7.65 -8.15
C ILE A 24 -1.51 9.19 -8.15
N ARG A 25 -1.09 9.79 -7.04
CA ARG A 25 -0.93 11.25 -6.95
C ARG A 25 0.03 11.77 -8.00
N GLN A 26 1.21 11.14 -8.16
CA GLN A 26 2.22 11.54 -9.16
C GLN A 26 1.68 11.42 -10.58
N GLN A 27 1.01 10.33 -10.91
CA GLN A 27 0.45 10.10 -12.24
C GLN A 27 -0.66 11.11 -12.57
N LEU A 28 -1.59 11.36 -11.64
CA LEU A 28 -2.63 12.36 -11.82
C LEU A 28 -2.06 13.78 -11.97
N ALA A 29 -1.03 14.13 -11.20
CA ALA A 29 -0.36 15.42 -11.33
C ALA A 29 0.35 15.57 -12.70
N ALA A 30 0.98 14.49 -13.19
CA ALA A 30 1.64 14.47 -14.50
C ALA A 30 0.65 14.61 -15.68
N MET A 31 -0.61 14.21 -15.50
CA MET A 31 -1.67 14.39 -16.49
C MET A 31 -2.17 15.85 -16.59
N HIS A 32 -1.51 16.79 -15.90
CA HIS A 32 -1.85 18.20 -15.87
C HIS A 32 -3.34 18.48 -15.55
N THR A 33 -3.91 17.67 -14.68
CA THR A 33 -5.27 17.88 -14.21
C THR A 33 -5.33 19.19 -13.40
N HIS A 34 -6.31 20.05 -13.68
CA HIS A 34 -6.55 21.24 -12.85
C HIS A 34 -7.18 20.87 -11.49
N ALA A 35 -7.03 19.63 -11.06
CA ALA A 35 -7.58 19.13 -9.81
C ALA A 35 -6.62 19.39 -8.65
N GLN A 36 -7.15 19.70 -7.48
CA GLN A 36 -6.41 19.65 -6.22
C GLN A 36 -6.34 18.20 -5.75
N ILE A 37 -5.14 17.62 -5.78
CA ILE A 37 -4.92 16.22 -5.40
C ILE A 37 -4.22 16.18 -4.05
N GLN A 38 -4.83 15.52 -3.07
CA GLN A 38 -4.30 15.38 -1.73
C GLN A 38 -4.26 13.91 -1.31
N VAL A 39 -3.14 13.47 -0.72
CA VAL A 39 -3.01 12.16 -0.08
C VAL A 39 -3.13 12.34 1.43
N LEU A 40 -4.03 11.58 2.06
CA LEU A 40 -4.22 11.59 3.51
C LEU A 40 -4.09 10.17 4.08
N ASP A 41 -3.33 10.05 5.13
CA ASP A 41 -3.39 8.87 5.99
C ASP A 41 -4.66 8.93 6.84
N LEU A 42 -5.49 7.89 6.75
CA LEU A 42 -6.80 7.86 7.39
C LEU A 42 -6.69 7.93 8.92
N MET A 43 -5.74 7.18 9.50
CA MET A 43 -5.58 7.15 10.96
C MET A 43 -5.00 8.44 11.49
N ASP A 44 -4.06 9.04 10.78
CA ASP A 44 -3.51 10.35 11.16
C ASP A 44 -4.57 11.45 11.08
N ALA A 45 -5.45 11.40 10.08
CA ALA A 45 -6.52 12.35 9.91
C ALA A 45 -7.63 12.22 10.97
N LEU A 46 -8.00 10.98 11.35
CA LEU A 46 -9.07 10.72 12.32
C LEU A 46 -8.58 10.77 13.77
N PHE A 47 -7.35 10.34 14.01
CA PHE A 47 -6.76 10.16 15.35
C PHE A 47 -5.36 10.75 15.46
N PRO A 48 -5.16 12.07 15.25
CA PRO A 48 -3.83 12.69 15.12
C PRO A 48 -2.91 12.45 16.33
N ASN A 49 -3.51 12.30 17.54
CA ASN A 49 -2.73 12.11 18.76
C ASN A 49 -2.48 10.64 19.14
N SER A 50 -3.11 9.68 18.45
CA SER A 50 -3.05 8.26 18.80
C SER A 50 -2.81 7.33 17.61
N SER A 51 -2.66 7.86 16.40
CA SER A 51 -2.40 7.07 15.19
C SER A 51 -1.17 6.18 15.33
N ALA A 52 -0.07 6.69 15.88
CA ALA A 52 1.16 5.92 16.10
C ALA A 52 0.94 4.73 17.04
N LEU A 53 0.11 4.86 18.06
CA LEU A 53 -0.23 3.78 18.99
C LEU A 53 -1.11 2.75 18.29
N LEU A 54 -2.10 3.19 17.49
CA LEU A 54 -2.97 2.31 16.71
C LEU A 54 -2.16 1.49 15.69
N TYR A 55 -1.23 2.10 14.97
CA TYR A 55 -0.35 1.40 14.03
C TYR A 55 0.56 0.40 14.72
N ARG A 56 1.15 0.76 15.89
CA ARG A 56 1.97 -0.19 16.68
C ARG A 56 1.15 -1.36 17.18
N GLY A 57 -0.04 -1.11 17.73
CA GLY A 57 -0.95 -2.16 18.22
C GLY A 57 -1.35 -3.11 17.10
N PHE A 58 -1.67 -2.57 15.92
CA PHE A 58 -1.99 -3.36 14.75
C PHE A 58 -0.80 -4.22 14.29
N ALA A 59 0.40 -3.64 14.18
CA ALA A 59 1.60 -4.36 13.79
C ALA A 59 1.92 -5.51 14.75
N GLN A 60 1.77 -5.29 16.06
CA GLN A 60 1.92 -6.33 17.08
C GLN A 60 0.85 -7.42 16.96
N MET A 61 -0.40 -7.05 16.73
CA MET A 61 -1.50 -8.02 16.55
C MET A 61 -1.27 -8.91 15.34
N VAL A 62 -0.87 -8.34 14.20
CA VAL A 62 -0.56 -9.11 12.98
C VAL A 62 0.65 -10.04 13.19
N HIS A 63 1.65 -9.57 13.92
CA HIS A 63 2.87 -10.35 14.17
C HIS A 63 2.68 -11.49 15.17
N TYR A 64 2.00 -11.22 16.30
CA TYR A 64 1.90 -12.18 17.41
C TYR A 64 0.59 -12.97 17.44
N CYS A 65 -0.49 -12.45 16.86
CA CYS A 65 -1.83 -13.06 16.92
C CYS A 65 -2.58 -12.99 15.59
N PRO A 66 -2.09 -13.59 14.50
CA PRO A 66 -2.74 -13.50 13.19
C PRO A 66 -4.15 -14.11 13.17
N SER A 67 -4.45 -15.07 14.04
CA SER A 67 -5.81 -15.63 14.19
C SER A 67 -6.80 -14.61 14.74
N LEU A 68 -6.37 -13.76 15.68
CA LEU A 68 -7.18 -12.68 16.24
C LEU A 68 -7.47 -11.61 15.19
N TYR A 69 -6.48 -11.25 14.39
CA TYR A 69 -6.63 -10.34 13.25
C TYR A 69 -7.71 -10.85 12.27
N ASN A 70 -7.63 -12.12 11.87
CA ASN A 70 -8.60 -12.74 10.98
C ASN A 70 -10.02 -12.80 11.57
N GLN A 71 -10.15 -12.99 12.89
CA GLN A 71 -11.45 -12.94 13.56
C GLN A 71 -12.03 -11.53 13.63
N LEU A 72 -11.19 -10.53 13.96
CA LEU A 72 -11.61 -9.12 13.99
C LEU A 72 -12.06 -8.65 12.60
N ASN A 73 -11.35 -9.00 11.53
CA ASN A 73 -11.77 -8.67 10.18
C ASN A 73 -13.11 -9.29 9.79
N LYS A 74 -13.37 -10.53 10.19
CA LYS A 74 -14.67 -11.18 9.98
C LYS A 74 -15.81 -10.49 10.75
N ILE A 75 -15.54 -9.98 11.95
CA ILE A 75 -16.51 -9.28 12.77
C ILE A 75 -16.74 -7.85 12.23
N THR A 76 -15.69 -7.10 11.93
CA THR A 76 -15.81 -5.73 11.43
C THR A 76 -16.44 -5.67 10.04
N GLY A 77 -16.17 -6.63 9.17
CA GLY A 77 -16.81 -6.73 7.86
C GLY A 77 -18.32 -7.04 7.90
N ARG A 78 -18.82 -7.62 9.01
CA ARG A 78 -20.24 -7.98 9.21
C ARG A 78 -21.02 -7.02 10.08
N CYS A 79 -20.38 -6.17 10.88
CA CYS A 79 -21.07 -5.29 11.82
C CYS A 79 -21.54 -4.00 11.14
N SER A 80 -22.77 -4.00 10.64
CA SER A 80 -23.42 -2.83 10.03
C SER A 80 -24.05 -1.83 11.01
N THR A 81 -23.96 -2.02 12.32
CA THR A 81 -24.81 -1.32 13.32
C THR A 81 -24.09 -0.85 14.61
N LEU A 82 -22.80 -0.49 14.55
CA LEU A 82 -22.14 0.03 15.75
C LEU A 82 -22.41 1.55 15.92
N PRO A 83 -22.64 2.05 17.16
CA PRO A 83 -22.74 3.49 17.46
C PRO A 83 -21.54 4.28 16.94
N MET A 84 -20.38 3.64 16.87
CA MET A 84 -19.14 4.21 16.33
C MET A 84 -19.23 4.55 14.83
N GLN A 85 -20.11 3.89 14.04
CA GLN A 85 -20.26 4.19 12.60
C GLN A 85 -20.80 5.60 12.36
N ALA A 86 -21.74 6.05 13.18
CA ALA A 86 -22.29 7.40 13.08
C ALA A 86 -21.21 8.44 13.36
N TRP A 87 -20.40 8.22 14.37
CA TRP A 87 -19.28 9.09 14.72
C TRP A 87 -18.20 9.10 13.62
N ILE A 88 -17.83 7.92 13.09
CA ILE A 88 -16.89 7.82 11.96
C ILE A 88 -17.42 8.60 10.75
N ALA A 89 -18.69 8.43 10.39
CA ALA A 89 -19.30 9.14 9.28
C ALA A 89 -19.27 10.66 9.47
N ASP A 90 -19.45 11.15 10.72
CA ASP A 90 -19.37 12.57 11.04
C ASP A 90 -17.94 13.11 10.88
N LYS A 91 -16.95 12.35 11.33
CA LYS A 91 -15.54 12.68 11.12
C LYS A 91 -15.16 12.67 9.63
N MET A 92 -15.64 11.67 8.90
CA MET A 92 -15.42 11.60 7.45
C MET A 92 -16.08 12.76 6.71
N LYS A 93 -17.22 13.30 7.18
CA LYS A 93 -17.84 14.47 6.60
C LYS A 93 -16.91 15.69 6.60
N GLU A 94 -16.19 15.94 7.70
CA GLU A 94 -15.24 17.04 7.80
C GLU A 94 -14.11 16.91 6.76
N LEU A 95 -13.69 15.67 6.46
CA LEU A 95 -12.60 15.38 5.51
C LEU A 95 -13.07 15.40 4.05
N LEU A 96 -14.29 14.88 3.79
CA LEU A 96 -14.75 14.54 2.43
C LEU A 96 -15.75 15.54 1.84
N LYS A 97 -16.30 16.49 2.61
CA LYS A 97 -17.39 17.37 2.19
C LYS A 97 -17.15 18.12 0.87
N ASP A 98 -15.89 18.44 0.56
CA ASP A 98 -15.51 19.19 -0.64
C ASP A 98 -14.85 18.28 -1.70
N ALA A 99 -14.77 16.97 -1.47
CA ALA A 99 -14.16 16.03 -2.39
C ALA A 99 -15.18 15.54 -3.43
N GLU A 100 -14.88 15.71 -4.72
CA GLU A 100 -15.67 15.12 -5.79
C GLU A 100 -15.35 13.63 -5.97
N ILE A 101 -14.07 13.27 -5.79
CA ILE A 101 -13.58 11.90 -5.94
C ILE A 101 -12.77 11.54 -4.71
N VAL A 102 -13.06 10.39 -4.15
CA VAL A 102 -12.26 9.72 -3.13
C VAL A 102 -11.66 8.47 -3.73
N VAL A 103 -10.34 8.34 -3.67
CA VAL A 103 -9.62 7.11 -4.05
C VAL A 103 -9.14 6.42 -2.78
N SER A 104 -9.56 5.18 -2.57
CA SER A 104 -9.12 4.36 -1.46
C SER A 104 -8.03 3.40 -1.91
N THR A 105 -6.92 3.33 -1.18
CA THR A 105 -5.85 2.34 -1.37
C THR A 105 -5.75 1.35 -0.22
N PHE A 106 -6.70 1.41 0.73
CA PHE A 106 -6.75 0.52 1.89
C PHE A 106 -8.22 0.21 2.27
N PRO A 107 -8.59 -1.03 2.65
CA PRO A 107 -9.98 -1.43 2.85
C PRO A 107 -10.77 -0.51 3.79
N LEU A 108 -10.22 -0.17 4.96
CA LEU A 108 -10.89 0.72 5.93
C LEU A 108 -11.18 2.12 5.34
N CYS A 109 -10.36 2.60 4.43
CA CYS A 109 -10.59 3.89 3.76
C CYS A 109 -11.88 3.86 2.94
N ALA A 110 -12.10 2.79 2.16
CA ALA A 110 -13.33 2.60 1.40
C ALA A 110 -14.54 2.43 2.31
N GLN A 111 -14.42 1.61 3.36
CA GLN A 111 -15.50 1.36 4.33
C GLN A 111 -15.95 2.66 5.01
N PHE A 112 -15.00 3.49 5.47
CA PHE A 112 -15.31 4.74 6.16
C PHE A 112 -15.89 5.81 5.22
N ALA A 113 -15.37 5.88 3.98
CA ALA A 113 -15.93 6.75 2.94
C ALA A 113 -17.36 6.33 2.59
N ALA A 114 -17.65 5.02 2.50
CA ALA A 114 -18.99 4.51 2.26
C ALA A 114 -19.96 4.81 3.43
N MET A 115 -19.49 4.77 4.68
CA MET A 115 -20.33 5.20 5.83
C MET A 115 -20.74 6.67 5.70
N TYR A 116 -19.82 7.53 5.28
CA TYR A 116 -20.14 8.92 4.98
C TYR A 116 -21.15 9.05 3.82
N LYS A 117 -20.91 8.40 2.69
CA LYS A 117 -21.81 8.42 1.52
C LYS A 117 -23.23 8.04 1.92
N ARG A 118 -23.39 6.94 2.66
CA ARG A 118 -24.71 6.45 3.11
C ARG A 118 -25.41 7.40 4.07
N LYS A 119 -24.71 7.89 5.09
CA LYS A 119 -25.31 8.75 6.12
C LYS A 119 -25.74 10.10 5.57
N TYR A 120 -24.97 10.68 4.65
CA TYR A 120 -25.19 12.04 4.14
C TYR A 120 -25.74 12.07 2.71
N HIS A 121 -26.04 10.91 2.12
CA HIS A 121 -26.46 10.79 0.72
C HIS A 121 -25.52 11.55 -0.23
N ALA A 122 -24.22 11.48 0.04
CA ALA A 122 -23.22 12.22 -0.70
C ALA A 122 -22.99 11.65 -2.09
N SER A 123 -22.89 12.52 -3.09
CA SER A 123 -22.62 12.19 -4.50
C SER A 123 -21.14 11.99 -4.80
N THR A 124 -20.26 12.10 -3.81
CA THR A 124 -18.82 11.86 -3.93
C THR A 124 -18.55 10.49 -4.56
N ALA A 125 -17.80 10.45 -5.65
CA ALA A 125 -17.40 9.20 -6.26
C ALA A 125 -16.36 8.47 -5.39
N LEU A 126 -16.56 7.18 -5.15
CA LEU A 126 -15.65 6.33 -4.37
C LEU A 126 -14.99 5.30 -5.30
N TYR A 127 -13.69 5.42 -5.49
CA TYR A 127 -12.87 4.51 -6.28
C TYR A 127 -11.95 3.73 -5.34
N THR A 128 -11.93 2.39 -5.47
CA THR A 128 -11.09 1.54 -4.62
C THR A 128 -10.00 0.89 -5.47
N TYR A 129 -8.77 1.15 -5.10
CA TYR A 129 -7.59 0.50 -5.67
C TYR A 129 -7.18 -0.67 -4.80
N ILE A 130 -7.42 -1.92 -5.26
CA ILE A 130 -7.02 -3.13 -4.55
C ILE A 130 -5.54 -3.38 -4.81
N THR A 131 -4.75 -3.30 -3.75
CA THR A 131 -3.28 -3.44 -3.80
C THR A 131 -2.82 -4.86 -3.52
N ASP A 132 -3.73 -5.73 -3.07
CA ASP A 132 -3.48 -7.13 -2.75
C ASP A 132 -3.65 -8.01 -4.01
N ILE A 133 -3.00 -9.17 -4.01
CA ILE A 133 -3.10 -10.14 -5.12
C ILE A 133 -4.51 -10.72 -5.21
N GLY A 134 -5.21 -10.91 -4.07
CA GLY A 134 -6.59 -11.40 -4.01
C GLY A 134 -7.55 -10.36 -3.43
N ALA A 135 -8.79 -10.36 -3.87
CA ALA A 135 -9.84 -9.50 -3.33
C ALA A 135 -10.48 -10.16 -2.10
N GLN A 136 -9.94 -9.88 -0.93
CA GLN A 136 -10.53 -10.30 0.34
C GLN A 136 -11.86 -9.58 0.60
N ASP A 137 -12.73 -10.14 1.48
CA ASP A 137 -14.10 -9.62 1.68
C ASP A 137 -14.12 -8.16 2.18
N GLU A 138 -13.09 -7.74 2.89
CA GLU A 138 -12.92 -6.40 3.42
C GLU A 138 -12.76 -5.31 2.34
N TRP A 139 -12.31 -5.70 1.13
CA TRP A 139 -12.23 -4.80 -0.01
C TRP A 139 -13.58 -4.52 -0.67
N ILE A 140 -14.59 -5.37 -0.42
CA ILE A 140 -15.89 -5.27 -1.09
C ILE A 140 -16.81 -4.36 -0.28
N VAL A 141 -16.96 -3.14 -0.78
CA VAL A 141 -17.77 -2.11 -0.13
C VAL A 141 -18.91 -1.70 -1.07
N PRO A 142 -20.20 -1.86 -0.65
CA PRO A 142 -21.35 -1.69 -1.52
C PRO A 142 -21.44 -0.34 -2.24
N ASP A 143 -20.94 0.73 -1.64
CA ASP A 143 -21.02 2.09 -2.20
C ASP A 143 -19.78 2.47 -3.02
N THR A 144 -18.93 1.52 -3.37
CA THR A 144 -17.81 1.72 -4.28
C THR A 144 -18.31 1.81 -5.71
N ASP A 145 -17.99 2.91 -6.40
CA ASP A 145 -18.40 3.14 -7.78
C ASP A 145 -17.50 2.39 -8.78
N LEU A 146 -16.17 2.37 -8.51
CA LEU A 146 -15.20 1.66 -9.36
C LEU A 146 -14.14 0.95 -8.53
N TYR A 147 -13.77 -0.25 -8.99
CA TYR A 147 -12.63 -1.03 -8.50
C TYR A 147 -11.51 -1.05 -9.54
N PHE A 148 -10.30 -0.73 -9.12
CA PHE A 148 -9.08 -0.90 -9.89
C PHE A 148 -8.26 -2.04 -9.29
N VAL A 149 -7.85 -2.98 -10.12
CA VAL A 149 -7.15 -4.19 -9.69
C VAL A 149 -5.87 -4.42 -10.47
N GLY A 150 -4.90 -5.07 -9.82
CA GLY A 150 -3.59 -5.33 -10.39
C GLY A 150 -3.58 -6.42 -11.46
N ALA A 151 -4.46 -7.44 -11.32
CA ALA A 151 -4.43 -8.64 -12.13
C ALA A 151 -5.83 -9.15 -12.48
N GLN A 152 -5.90 -10.01 -13.50
CA GLN A 152 -7.14 -10.61 -13.94
C GLN A 152 -7.72 -11.57 -12.88
N GLU A 153 -6.87 -12.23 -12.13
CA GLU A 153 -7.25 -13.12 -11.03
C GLU A 153 -8.03 -12.36 -9.96
N THR A 154 -7.55 -11.17 -9.58
CA THR A 154 -8.25 -10.30 -8.60
C THR A 154 -9.62 -9.86 -9.14
N LYS A 155 -9.73 -9.60 -10.45
CA LYS A 155 -11.03 -9.33 -11.09
C LYS A 155 -11.96 -10.52 -10.98
N LEU A 156 -11.47 -11.74 -11.23
CA LEU A 156 -12.29 -12.95 -11.12
C LEU A 156 -12.78 -13.16 -9.69
N ASP A 157 -11.96 -12.89 -8.68
CA ASP A 157 -12.36 -12.95 -7.27
C ASP A 157 -13.52 -11.99 -6.97
N LEU A 158 -13.43 -10.74 -7.47
CA LEU A 158 -14.50 -9.75 -7.30
C LEU A 158 -15.79 -10.17 -7.99
N LEU A 159 -15.71 -10.70 -9.22
CA LEU A 159 -16.86 -11.22 -9.94
C LEU A 159 -17.54 -12.38 -9.21
N TYR A 160 -16.73 -13.32 -8.69
CA TYR A 160 -17.23 -14.44 -7.89
C TYR A 160 -17.97 -13.96 -6.62
N LYS A 161 -17.53 -12.87 -6.05
CA LYS A 161 -18.13 -12.23 -4.87
C LYS A 161 -19.29 -11.27 -5.20
N GLY A 162 -19.72 -11.21 -6.46
CA GLY A 162 -20.91 -10.48 -6.89
C GLY A 162 -20.70 -9.01 -7.25
N VAL A 163 -19.47 -8.55 -7.40
CA VAL A 163 -19.18 -7.19 -7.89
C VAL A 163 -19.50 -7.11 -9.39
N ALA A 164 -20.19 -6.05 -9.80
CA ALA A 164 -20.61 -5.89 -11.18
C ALA A 164 -19.42 -5.77 -12.16
N PRO A 165 -19.43 -6.47 -13.31
CA PRO A 165 -18.29 -6.50 -14.24
C PRO A 165 -17.88 -5.12 -14.76
N HIS A 166 -18.84 -4.23 -14.96
CA HIS A 166 -18.58 -2.88 -15.49
C HIS A 166 -17.90 -1.93 -14.49
N SER A 167 -17.94 -2.26 -13.19
CA SER A 167 -17.25 -1.48 -12.15
C SER A 167 -15.83 -1.95 -11.87
N ILE A 168 -15.31 -2.98 -12.58
CA ILE A 168 -13.98 -3.54 -12.31
C ILE A 168 -13.05 -3.30 -13.50
N HIS A 169 -11.95 -2.58 -13.24
CA HIS A 169 -10.91 -2.27 -14.21
C HIS A 169 -9.58 -2.93 -13.84
N VAL A 170 -9.03 -3.75 -14.75
CA VAL A 170 -7.67 -4.32 -14.61
C VAL A 170 -6.68 -3.36 -15.24
N CYS A 171 -5.77 -2.80 -14.44
CA CYS A 171 -4.85 -1.75 -14.89
C CYS A 171 -3.43 -1.87 -14.32
N GLY A 172 -3.11 -2.98 -13.66
CA GLY A 172 -1.85 -3.14 -12.97
C GLY A 172 -1.83 -2.41 -11.61
N ILE A 173 -0.73 -2.50 -10.90
CA ILE A 173 -0.51 -1.74 -9.66
C ILE A 173 0.26 -0.46 -10.03
N PRO A 174 -0.22 0.74 -9.62
CA PRO A 174 0.50 1.99 -9.86
C PRO A 174 1.87 1.98 -9.22
N VAL A 175 2.86 2.36 -9.99
CA VAL A 175 4.23 2.52 -9.52
C VAL A 175 4.67 3.98 -9.64
N ARG A 176 5.59 4.41 -8.79
CA ARG A 176 6.17 5.75 -8.85
C ARG A 176 6.90 5.98 -10.16
N GLN A 177 7.02 7.24 -10.58
CA GLN A 177 7.63 7.60 -11.87
C GLN A 177 9.10 7.16 -12.00
N ASP A 178 9.83 7.08 -10.89
CA ASP A 178 11.22 6.62 -10.87
C ASP A 178 11.38 5.14 -11.32
N PHE A 179 10.30 4.34 -11.27
CA PHE A 179 10.29 2.98 -11.81
C PHE A 179 9.89 2.91 -13.30
N LEU A 180 9.24 3.96 -13.84
CA LEU A 180 8.76 3.98 -15.23
C LEU A 180 9.85 4.38 -16.25
N HIS A 181 10.91 5.01 -15.78
CA HIS A 181 12.00 5.50 -16.61
C HIS A 181 13.33 4.84 -16.21
N PRO A 182 13.53 3.57 -16.57
CA PRO A 182 14.77 2.87 -16.24
C PRO A 182 15.95 3.53 -16.92
N VAL A 183 16.96 3.90 -16.14
CA VAL A 183 18.24 4.36 -16.64
C VAL A 183 19.09 3.11 -16.93
N ARG A 184 19.42 2.90 -18.20
CA ARG A 184 20.32 1.80 -18.60
C ARG A 184 21.67 2.00 -17.90
N GLN A 185 22.06 1.06 -17.07
CA GLN A 185 23.35 1.07 -16.38
C GLN A 185 24.29 0.09 -17.06
N GLU A 186 25.58 0.41 -17.07
CA GLU A 186 26.62 -0.51 -17.51
C GLU A 186 26.75 -1.65 -16.51
N HIS A 187 26.69 -2.88 -16.98
CA HIS A 187 26.88 -4.06 -16.14
C HIS A 187 28.34 -4.21 -15.74
N SER A 188 28.60 -4.57 -14.49
CA SER A 188 29.94 -4.78 -13.94
C SER A 188 30.66 -6.02 -14.47
N GLY A 189 30.00 -6.81 -15.31
CA GLY A 189 30.46 -8.12 -15.77
C GLY A 189 30.16 -9.24 -14.77
N LYS A 190 29.58 -8.92 -13.62
CA LYS A 190 29.03 -9.88 -12.65
C LYS A 190 27.51 -9.82 -12.68
N THR A 191 26.85 -10.89 -12.25
CA THR A 191 25.40 -10.90 -12.06
C THR A 191 25.07 -10.09 -10.81
N GLU A 192 24.25 -9.06 -10.98
CA GLU A 192 23.81 -8.14 -9.92
C GLU A 192 22.54 -8.68 -9.24
N ILE A 193 22.66 -9.12 -8.00
CA ILE A 193 21.54 -9.69 -7.23
C ILE A 193 21.07 -8.69 -6.19
N LEU A 194 19.77 -8.43 -6.15
CA LEU A 194 19.13 -7.59 -5.14
C LEU A 194 18.21 -8.42 -4.24
N LEU A 195 18.49 -8.41 -2.93
CA LEU A 195 17.61 -8.95 -1.90
C LEU A 195 17.00 -7.80 -1.11
N MET A 196 15.66 -7.80 -0.97
CA MET A 196 14.98 -6.76 -0.19
C MET A 196 13.71 -7.28 0.48
N GLY A 197 13.48 -6.85 1.73
CA GLY A 197 12.33 -7.24 2.56
C GLY A 197 11.31 -6.12 2.76
N GLY A 198 11.21 -5.20 1.77
CA GLY A 198 10.35 -4.03 1.87
C GLY A 198 10.81 -3.03 2.93
N GLY A 199 9.98 -2.04 3.25
CA GLY A 199 10.34 -0.95 4.15
C GLY A 199 10.60 -1.37 5.59
N LEU A 200 10.02 -2.48 6.04
CA LEU A 200 10.25 -3.05 7.37
C LEU A 200 11.47 -3.98 7.42
N GLY A 201 12.03 -4.37 6.27
CA GLY A 201 13.18 -5.25 6.18
C GLY A 201 12.89 -6.68 6.65
N LEU A 202 11.70 -7.19 6.33
CA LEU A 202 11.31 -8.57 6.66
C LEU A 202 11.91 -9.52 5.60
N LEU A 203 13.08 -10.05 5.90
CA LEU A 203 13.82 -10.99 5.07
C LEU A 203 14.01 -12.31 5.84
N PRO A 204 12.97 -13.15 5.90
CA PRO A 204 13.11 -14.48 6.49
C PRO A 204 14.15 -15.27 5.70
N SER A 205 15.02 -16.02 6.39
CA SER A 205 16.09 -16.82 5.78
C SER A 205 17.11 -16.03 4.95
N ALA A 206 17.29 -14.73 5.22
CA ALA A 206 18.32 -13.93 4.52
C ALA A 206 19.71 -14.58 4.65
N GLU A 207 20.06 -15.06 5.83
CA GLU A 207 21.35 -15.67 6.10
C GLU A 207 21.57 -16.97 5.31
N ASP A 208 20.52 -17.79 5.14
CA ASP A 208 20.61 -19.02 4.35
C ASP A 208 20.90 -18.69 2.88
N CYS A 209 20.17 -17.75 2.31
CA CYS A 209 20.42 -17.27 0.95
C CYS A 209 21.84 -16.69 0.80
N LEU A 210 22.23 -15.82 1.71
CA LEU A 210 23.54 -15.15 1.67
C LEU A 210 24.70 -16.12 1.89
N SER A 211 24.54 -17.17 2.70
CA SER A 211 25.56 -18.21 2.89
C SER A 211 25.93 -18.93 1.60
N VAL A 212 25.04 -18.96 0.63
CA VAL A 212 25.26 -19.55 -0.70
C VAL A 212 25.79 -18.48 -1.67
N LEU A 213 25.10 -17.33 -1.75
CA LEU A 213 25.40 -16.27 -2.71
C LEU A 213 26.77 -15.64 -2.49
N SER A 214 27.20 -15.47 -1.23
CA SER A 214 28.50 -14.89 -0.87
C SER A 214 29.72 -15.69 -1.35
N ARG A 215 29.51 -16.97 -1.70
CA ARG A 215 30.58 -17.85 -2.24
C ARG A 215 30.74 -17.79 -3.75
N CYS A 216 29.90 -17.03 -4.43
CA CYS A 216 29.87 -16.97 -5.89
C CYS A 216 30.61 -15.71 -6.37
N ASP A 217 31.87 -15.84 -6.79
CA ASP A 217 32.69 -14.72 -7.27
C ASP A 217 32.13 -14.02 -8.51
N SER A 218 31.27 -14.69 -9.28
CA SER A 218 30.59 -14.15 -10.45
C SER A 218 29.36 -13.28 -10.14
N MET A 219 29.01 -13.14 -8.85
CA MET A 219 27.85 -12.39 -8.40
C MET A 219 28.27 -11.19 -7.55
N HIS A 220 27.49 -10.10 -7.65
CA HIS A 220 27.53 -8.99 -6.75
C HIS A 220 26.16 -8.88 -6.05
N VAL A 221 26.17 -9.01 -4.72
CA VAL A 221 24.93 -9.08 -3.94
C VAL A 221 24.72 -7.79 -3.17
N THR A 222 23.57 -7.18 -3.37
CA THR A 222 23.10 -6.03 -2.59
C THR A 222 21.89 -6.44 -1.75
N VAL A 223 21.91 -6.11 -0.46
CA VAL A 223 20.79 -6.38 0.47
C VAL A 223 20.25 -5.06 1.01
N ILE A 224 18.94 -4.82 0.83
CA ILE A 224 18.26 -3.66 1.43
C ILE A 224 17.46 -4.13 2.64
N THR A 225 17.93 -3.77 3.84
CA THR A 225 17.34 -4.19 5.11
C THR A 225 16.21 -3.26 5.60
N GLY A 226 15.91 -2.19 4.86
CA GLY A 226 14.88 -1.24 5.25
C GLY A 226 15.12 -0.66 6.65
N LYS A 227 14.07 -0.65 7.48
CA LYS A 227 14.14 -0.14 8.88
C LYS A 227 14.65 -1.17 9.89
N ASN A 228 15.05 -2.37 9.44
CA ASN A 228 15.58 -3.43 10.31
C ASN A 228 17.05 -3.20 10.62
N GLN A 229 17.34 -2.36 11.61
CA GLN A 229 18.71 -2.02 12.01
C GLN A 229 19.49 -3.24 12.53
N ALA A 230 18.82 -4.15 13.26
CA ALA A 230 19.48 -5.35 13.79
C ALA A 230 19.99 -6.26 12.65
N LEU A 231 19.18 -6.43 11.60
CA LEU A 231 19.57 -7.19 10.40
C LEU A 231 20.73 -6.50 9.67
N TYR A 232 20.66 -5.17 9.51
CA TYR A 232 21.72 -4.37 8.90
C TYR A 232 23.07 -4.59 9.60
N ASP A 233 23.10 -4.45 10.93
CA ASP A 233 24.32 -4.57 11.72
C ASP A 233 24.89 -6.01 11.67
N THR A 234 24.01 -7.01 11.74
CA THR A 234 24.39 -8.43 11.64
C THR A 234 25.02 -8.76 10.30
N LEU A 235 24.37 -8.37 9.20
CA LEU A 235 24.82 -8.73 7.86
C LEU A 235 26.14 -8.04 7.48
N ARG A 236 26.34 -6.78 7.86
CA ARG A 236 27.59 -6.05 7.60
C ARG A 236 28.81 -6.68 8.25
N VAL A 237 28.63 -7.27 9.43
CA VAL A 237 29.73 -7.92 10.16
C VAL A 237 30.00 -9.32 9.60
N LYS A 238 28.92 -10.06 9.30
CA LYS A 238 29.01 -11.46 8.90
C LYS A 238 29.42 -11.65 7.43
N TYR A 239 29.03 -10.71 6.55
CA TYR A 239 29.24 -10.78 5.09
C TYR A 239 29.88 -9.46 4.57
N PRO A 240 31.18 -9.24 4.82
CA PRO A 240 31.85 -8.00 4.43
C PRO A 240 31.94 -7.79 2.92
N GLU A 241 31.84 -8.86 2.12
CA GLU A 241 31.85 -8.85 0.66
C GLU A 241 30.52 -8.42 0.04
N ILE A 242 29.42 -8.38 0.83
CA ILE A 242 28.09 -8.04 0.37
C ILE A 242 27.82 -6.56 0.62
N THR A 243 27.17 -5.90 -0.33
CA THR A 243 26.69 -4.52 -0.14
C THR A 243 25.42 -4.53 0.70
N VAL A 244 25.49 -4.02 1.94
CA VAL A 244 24.32 -3.92 2.83
C VAL A 244 23.87 -2.46 2.94
N ILE A 245 22.62 -2.21 2.59
CA ILE A 245 21.95 -0.90 2.60
C ILE A 245 20.82 -0.93 3.64
N GLY A 246 20.70 0.10 4.45
CA GLY A 246 19.57 0.30 5.36
C GLY A 246 18.32 0.79 4.63
N TYR A 247 17.53 1.64 5.28
CA TYR A 247 16.40 2.30 4.64
C TYR A 247 16.89 3.27 3.55
N THR A 248 16.30 3.14 2.35
CA THR A 248 16.58 4.03 1.22
C THR A 248 15.32 4.35 0.44
N GLU A 249 15.23 5.56 -0.11
CA GLU A 249 14.19 5.96 -1.05
C GLU A 249 14.58 5.65 -2.52
N GLN A 250 15.86 5.35 -2.74
CA GLN A 250 16.41 5.10 -4.09
C GLN A 250 16.29 3.63 -4.55
N VAL A 251 15.26 2.92 -4.06
CA VAL A 251 15.03 1.50 -4.38
C VAL A 251 14.98 1.25 -5.90
N ALA A 252 14.38 2.18 -6.66
CA ALA A 252 14.31 2.06 -8.12
C ALA A 252 15.70 1.92 -8.77
N GLN A 253 16.69 2.66 -8.29
CA GLN A 253 18.07 2.59 -8.83
C GLN A 253 18.72 1.23 -8.57
N TYR A 254 18.50 0.64 -7.39
CA TYR A 254 19.00 -0.71 -7.07
C TYR A 254 18.29 -1.78 -7.89
N MET A 255 16.96 -1.66 -8.07
CA MET A 255 16.20 -2.59 -8.92
C MET A 255 16.59 -2.52 -10.39
N GLN A 256 16.94 -1.33 -10.90
CA GLN A 256 17.39 -1.14 -12.28
C GLN A 256 18.78 -1.72 -12.54
N ARG A 257 19.59 -1.89 -11.49
CA ARG A 257 20.93 -2.51 -11.59
C ARG A 257 20.88 -4.02 -11.50
N ALA A 258 19.86 -4.56 -10.87
CA ALA A 258 19.72 -5.99 -10.65
C ALA A 258 19.30 -6.71 -11.94
N ASP A 259 19.87 -7.90 -12.16
CA ASP A 259 19.53 -8.82 -13.24
C ASP A 259 18.36 -9.73 -12.83
#